data_11896aa2f56f9c763eb515793f7d9627
#
_entry.id   11896aa2f56f9c763eb515793f7d9627
#
_cell.length_a   1.000
_cell.length_b   1.000
_cell.length_c   1.000
_cell.angle_alpha   90.00
_cell.angle_beta   90.00
_cell.angle_gamma   90.00
#
_symmetry.space_group_name_H-M   'P 1'
#
loop_
_entity.id
_entity.type
_entity.pdbx_description
1 polymer ?
#
loop_
_entity_poly.entity_id
_entity_poly.type
_entity_poly.pdbx_seq_one_letter_code
_entity_poly.pdbx_strand_id
1 'polypeptide(L)'
;MPATADSNSPRLKILIIGAHPDDCDLKAGGVTALYTQLGHEVRWISVTNGESGHQTMSGDQLATRRRAEAAAAGKVFGISYDVLRFRDGYLQPTIEARFEMIGLIRRFDPDLILTHRPNDYHPDHRATSQLVCDAAYMVTVPPIVPEVTSLRRNPVIAYLSDHFTKPYPFSPTVVVDVEPVLDKMIDTMDCHVSQFYEWLPYNNFFDAPLPSDPAERKAFLGREFRKRIAPYADQHRSLIEATYGKEKAARIRYIEAFEPCEYGSPLTEVNKYDLFPFLPR
;
A
#
# COMPACT_ATOMS: atom_id res chain seq x y z
N MET A 1 7.31 -20.89 -13.51
CA MET A 1 6.85 -21.57 -12.31
C MET A 1 6.98 -20.58 -11.18
N PRO A 2 6.00 -20.41 -10.27
CA PRO A 2 6.18 -19.57 -9.10
C PRO A 2 7.35 -20.12 -8.27
N ALA A 3 8.20 -19.24 -7.76
CA ALA A 3 9.28 -19.62 -6.87
C ALA A 3 8.66 -20.31 -5.65
N THR A 4 9.01 -21.57 -5.43
CA THR A 4 8.68 -22.28 -4.20
C THR A 4 9.49 -21.63 -3.07
N ALA A 5 8.81 -21.18 -2.03
CA ALA A 5 9.47 -20.66 -0.84
C ALA A 5 10.50 -21.68 -0.35
N ASP A 6 11.74 -21.24 -0.18
CA ASP A 6 12.75 -22.02 0.51
C ASP A 6 12.27 -22.15 1.97
N SER A 7 11.94 -23.36 2.41
CA SER A 7 11.30 -23.63 3.71
C SER A 7 12.14 -23.16 4.93
N ASN A 8 13.31 -22.60 4.68
CA ASN A 8 14.28 -22.11 5.67
C ASN A 8 14.41 -20.58 5.75
N SER A 9 13.71 -19.83 4.87
CA SER A 9 13.74 -18.36 4.95
C SER A 9 12.83 -17.86 6.08
N PRO A 10 13.26 -16.88 6.89
CA PRO A 10 12.42 -16.34 7.95
C PRO A 10 11.15 -15.73 7.38
N ARG A 11 10.04 -15.95 8.08
CA ARG A 11 8.75 -15.33 7.74
C ARG A 11 8.83 -13.83 7.99
N LEU A 12 8.73 -13.05 6.91
CA LEU A 12 8.70 -11.59 6.99
C LEU A 12 7.35 -11.08 7.52
N LYS A 13 7.38 -9.92 8.16
CA LYS A 13 6.23 -9.15 8.62
C LYS A 13 6.19 -7.81 7.88
N ILE A 14 5.19 -7.65 7.03
CA ILE A 14 5.02 -6.48 6.17
C ILE A 14 3.83 -5.65 6.65
N LEU A 15 4.07 -4.40 6.98
CA LEU A 15 3.03 -3.45 7.39
C LEU A 15 2.81 -2.42 6.29
N ILE A 16 1.60 -2.35 5.75
CA ILE A 16 1.25 -1.37 4.73
C ILE A 16 0.28 -0.38 5.34
N ILE A 17 0.66 0.90 5.32
CA ILE A 17 -0.06 1.99 5.99
C ILE A 17 -0.50 3.01 4.95
N GLY A 18 -1.78 2.95 4.60
CA GLY A 18 -2.47 3.94 3.78
C GLY A 18 -3.22 4.96 4.63
N ALA A 19 -3.61 6.07 4.05
CA ALA A 19 -4.43 7.08 4.71
C ALA A 19 -5.93 6.70 4.71
N HIS A 20 -6.43 6.13 3.61
CA HIS A 20 -7.84 5.79 3.42
C HIS A 20 -8.04 4.30 3.17
N PRO A 21 -9.29 3.79 3.42
CA PRO A 21 -9.60 2.38 3.19
C PRO A 21 -9.75 2.06 1.68
N ASP A 22 -8.65 1.97 0.94
CA ASP A 22 -8.46 1.58 -0.46
C ASP A 22 -7.02 1.86 -0.94
N ASP A 23 -6.24 2.68 -0.21
CA ASP A 23 -4.88 3.05 -0.60
C ASP A 23 -3.95 1.83 -0.70
N CYS A 24 -4.05 0.90 0.26
CA CYS A 24 -3.22 -0.30 0.30
C CYS A 24 -3.51 -1.20 -0.91
N ASP A 25 -4.77 -1.30 -1.30
CA ASP A 25 -5.25 -2.07 -2.44
C ASP A 25 -4.64 -1.54 -3.75
N LEU A 26 -4.72 -0.21 -3.92
CA LEU A 26 -4.30 0.48 -5.14
C LEU A 26 -2.78 0.50 -5.33
N LYS A 27 -2.02 0.53 -4.22
CA LYS A 27 -0.59 0.87 -4.25
C LYS A 27 0.33 -0.30 -3.92
N ALA A 28 -0.18 -1.34 -3.25
CA ALA A 28 0.61 -2.47 -2.77
C ALA A 28 -0.18 -3.81 -2.76
N GLY A 29 -1.30 -3.87 -3.47
CA GLY A 29 -2.11 -5.08 -3.61
C GLY A 29 -1.35 -6.22 -4.29
N GLY A 30 -0.53 -5.89 -5.30
CA GLY A 30 0.28 -6.85 -6.02
C GLY A 30 1.36 -7.49 -5.15
N VAL A 31 2.17 -6.67 -4.47
CA VAL A 31 3.19 -7.23 -3.55
C VAL A 31 2.54 -7.97 -2.39
N THR A 32 1.36 -7.53 -1.91
CA THR A 32 0.60 -8.26 -0.89
C THR A 32 0.24 -9.67 -1.35
N ALA A 33 -0.26 -9.81 -2.59
CA ALA A 33 -0.53 -11.12 -3.17
C ALA A 33 0.72 -12.01 -3.22
N LEU A 34 1.87 -11.44 -3.63
CA LEU A 34 3.13 -12.16 -3.72
C LEU A 34 3.66 -12.56 -2.33
N TYR A 35 3.63 -11.65 -1.33
CA TYR A 35 4.03 -11.97 0.03
C TYR A 35 3.17 -13.07 0.66
N THR A 36 1.85 -12.97 0.52
CA THR A 36 0.93 -13.97 1.10
C THR A 36 1.06 -15.34 0.42
N GLN A 37 1.32 -15.40 -0.89
CA GLN A 37 1.63 -16.64 -1.60
C GLN A 37 2.90 -17.32 -1.09
N LEU A 38 3.89 -16.55 -0.62
CA LEU A 38 5.12 -17.06 0.00
C LEU A 38 4.97 -17.35 1.51
N GLY A 39 3.78 -17.14 2.09
CA GLY A 39 3.51 -17.40 3.50
C GLY A 39 4.01 -16.32 4.47
N HIS A 40 4.39 -15.15 3.97
CA HIS A 40 4.74 -14.00 4.80
C HIS A 40 3.51 -13.39 5.46
N GLU A 41 3.71 -12.66 6.56
CA GLU A 41 2.64 -11.97 7.29
C GLU A 41 2.49 -10.55 6.76
N VAL A 42 1.30 -10.22 6.26
CA VAL A 42 0.98 -8.86 5.80
C VAL A 42 -0.18 -8.32 6.62
N ARG A 43 -0.10 -7.04 6.97
CA ARG A 43 -1.18 -6.30 7.61
C ARG A 43 -1.37 -4.96 6.91
N TRP A 44 -2.61 -4.62 6.63
CA TRP A 44 -3.01 -3.34 6.08
C TRP A 44 -3.63 -2.44 7.15
N ILE A 45 -3.28 -1.16 7.11
CA ILE A 45 -3.83 -0.13 7.98
C ILE A 45 -4.33 1.01 7.12
N SER A 46 -5.55 1.44 7.37
CA SER A 46 -6.03 2.77 6.99
C SER A 46 -6.00 3.67 8.22
N VAL A 47 -5.27 4.79 8.16
CA VAL A 47 -5.15 5.70 9.29
C VAL A 47 -6.46 6.45 9.54
N THR A 48 -7.17 6.82 8.48
CA THR A 48 -8.49 7.47 8.61
C THR A 48 -9.63 6.49 8.38
N ASN A 49 -10.82 6.88 8.83
CA ASN A 49 -12.03 6.06 8.75
C ASN A 49 -12.78 6.17 7.42
N GLY A 50 -12.34 7.05 6.50
CA GLY A 50 -12.93 7.22 5.18
C GLY A 50 -14.32 7.89 5.16
N GLU A 51 -14.72 8.62 6.23
CA GLU A 51 -16.08 9.17 6.40
C GLU A 51 -16.47 10.29 5.44
N SER A 52 -15.49 10.84 4.67
CA SER A 52 -15.73 12.01 3.82
C SER A 52 -15.67 11.70 2.31
N GLY A 53 -15.20 10.54 1.92
CA GLY A 53 -14.94 10.17 0.52
C GLY A 53 -16.18 9.62 -0.20
N HIS A 54 -17.29 10.41 -0.32
CA HIS A 54 -18.46 10.03 -1.10
C HIS A 54 -19.36 11.23 -1.40
N GLN A 55 -20.06 11.23 -2.55
CA GLN A 55 -20.86 12.37 -3.02
C GLN A 55 -22.20 12.58 -2.30
N THR A 56 -22.74 11.54 -1.65
CA THR A 56 -24.06 11.60 -0.99
C THR A 56 -24.12 11.01 0.41
N MET A 57 -23.10 10.24 0.79
CA MET A 57 -23.01 9.58 2.10
C MET A 57 -21.82 10.14 2.87
N SER A 58 -21.90 10.28 4.20
CA SER A 58 -20.82 10.82 5.01
C SER A 58 -20.91 10.35 6.47
N GLY A 59 -19.91 10.71 7.28
CA GLY A 59 -19.87 10.44 8.71
C GLY A 59 -19.88 8.94 9.04
N ASP A 60 -20.47 8.59 10.18
CA ASP A 60 -20.45 7.21 10.71
C ASP A 60 -21.07 6.18 9.77
N GLN A 61 -22.04 6.57 8.95
CA GLN A 61 -22.66 5.68 7.98
C GLN A 61 -21.64 5.25 6.91
N LEU A 62 -20.92 6.22 6.33
CA LEU A 62 -19.88 5.92 5.33
C LEU A 62 -18.69 5.20 5.98
N ALA A 63 -18.24 5.66 7.15
CA ALA A 63 -17.15 5.02 7.87
C ALA A 63 -17.42 3.54 8.18
N THR A 64 -18.66 3.22 8.60
CA THR A 64 -19.08 1.83 8.86
C THR A 64 -19.06 1.00 7.58
N ARG A 65 -19.57 1.55 6.48
CA ARG A 65 -19.57 0.89 5.17
C ARG A 65 -18.14 0.64 4.68
N ARG A 66 -17.28 1.65 4.66
CA ARG A 66 -15.89 1.53 4.19
C ARG A 66 -15.06 0.59 5.04
N ARG A 67 -15.32 0.52 6.36
CA ARG A 67 -14.70 -0.49 7.23
C ARG A 67 -15.10 -1.91 6.83
N ALA A 68 -16.38 -2.13 6.49
CA ALA A 68 -16.85 -3.44 6.03
C ALA A 68 -16.24 -3.82 4.66
N GLU A 69 -16.13 -2.85 3.74
CA GLU A 69 -15.50 -3.01 2.43
C GLU A 69 -14.00 -3.35 2.58
N ALA A 70 -13.26 -2.61 3.42
CA ALA A 70 -11.86 -2.90 3.73
C ALA A 70 -11.67 -4.30 4.34
N ALA A 71 -12.55 -4.70 5.28
CA ALA A 71 -12.50 -6.04 5.86
C ALA A 71 -12.77 -7.13 4.81
N ALA A 72 -13.64 -6.87 3.82
CA ALA A 72 -13.86 -7.78 2.69
C ALA A 72 -12.63 -7.87 1.78
N ALA A 73 -11.99 -6.74 1.46
CA ALA A 73 -10.75 -6.69 0.69
C ALA A 73 -9.62 -7.47 1.38
N GLY A 74 -9.42 -7.28 2.69
CA GLY A 74 -8.42 -8.04 3.46
C GLY A 74 -8.63 -9.56 3.38
N LYS A 75 -9.88 -10.01 3.35
CA LYS A 75 -10.21 -11.45 3.22
C LYS A 75 -9.77 -12.06 1.89
N VAL A 76 -9.69 -11.29 0.82
CA VAL A 76 -9.22 -11.78 -0.50
C VAL A 76 -7.80 -12.33 -0.40
N PHE A 77 -6.95 -11.71 0.44
CA PHE A 77 -5.59 -12.15 0.70
C PHE A 77 -5.42 -12.96 2.00
N GLY A 78 -6.49 -13.08 2.81
CA GLY A 78 -6.42 -13.71 4.14
C GLY A 78 -5.61 -12.90 5.16
N ILE A 79 -5.64 -11.58 5.06
CA ILE A 79 -4.91 -10.63 5.92
C ILE A 79 -5.87 -9.78 6.76
N SER A 80 -5.33 -9.14 7.82
CA SER A 80 -6.03 -8.07 8.54
C SER A 80 -5.94 -6.76 7.77
N TYR A 81 -7.07 -6.09 7.63
CA TYR A 81 -7.16 -4.71 7.16
C TYR A 81 -7.86 -3.89 8.25
N ASP A 82 -7.08 -3.15 9.02
CA ASP A 82 -7.58 -2.37 10.14
C ASP A 82 -7.79 -0.91 9.71
N VAL A 83 -8.96 -0.39 10.05
CA VAL A 83 -9.34 1.01 9.81
C VAL A 83 -9.36 1.73 11.16
N LEU A 84 -8.42 2.69 11.34
CA LEU A 84 -8.32 3.47 12.56
C LEU A 84 -9.44 4.51 12.66
N ARG A 85 -9.45 5.28 13.75
CA ARG A 85 -10.56 6.18 14.07
C ARG A 85 -10.39 7.61 13.59
N PHE A 86 -9.24 7.98 13.04
CA PHE A 86 -9.01 9.37 12.63
C PHE A 86 -9.97 9.75 11.51
N ARG A 87 -10.46 10.99 11.57
CA ARG A 87 -11.43 11.49 10.60
C ARG A 87 -10.78 11.74 9.25
N ASP A 88 -11.44 11.26 8.19
CA ASP A 88 -11.05 11.48 6.82
C ASP A 88 -11.11 12.97 6.43
N GLY A 89 -10.04 13.49 5.86
CA GLY A 89 -9.86 14.92 5.53
C GLY A 89 -9.37 15.79 6.70
N TYR A 90 -9.23 15.22 7.90
CA TYR A 90 -8.86 15.97 9.12
C TYR A 90 -7.60 15.44 9.80
N LEU A 91 -6.89 14.50 9.20
CA LEU A 91 -5.70 13.92 9.81
C LEU A 91 -4.59 14.96 9.96
N GLN A 92 -4.12 15.10 11.20
CA GLN A 92 -2.95 15.92 11.53
C GLN A 92 -1.90 15.08 12.26
N PRO A 93 -0.60 15.32 12.03
CA PRO A 93 0.47 14.60 12.71
C PRO A 93 0.68 15.12 14.15
N THR A 94 -0.35 14.96 14.99
CA THR A 94 -0.30 15.34 16.40
C THR A 94 0.54 14.35 17.22
N ILE A 95 0.86 14.74 18.46
CA ILE A 95 1.60 13.86 19.40
C ILE A 95 0.77 12.59 19.68
N GLU A 96 -0.55 12.72 19.87
CA GLU A 96 -1.45 11.62 20.14
C GLU A 96 -1.48 10.64 18.95
N ALA A 97 -1.60 11.15 17.74
CA ALA A 97 -1.57 10.34 16.51
C ALA A 97 -0.22 9.63 16.34
N ARG A 98 0.89 10.32 16.63
CA ARG A 98 2.23 9.73 16.61
C ARG A 98 2.38 8.60 17.64
N PHE A 99 1.89 8.78 18.87
CA PHE A 99 1.96 7.74 19.90
C PHE A 99 1.12 6.52 19.52
N GLU A 100 -0.04 6.72 18.91
CA GLU A 100 -0.83 5.62 18.36
C GLU A 100 -0.08 4.87 17.25
N MET A 101 0.55 5.61 16.33
CA MET A 101 1.38 5.02 15.27
C MET A 101 2.58 4.24 15.82
N ILE A 102 3.30 4.78 16.80
CA ILE A 102 4.40 4.08 17.49
C ILE A 102 3.90 2.77 18.11
N GLY A 103 2.79 2.84 18.86
CA GLY A 103 2.20 1.66 19.50
C GLY A 103 1.79 0.59 18.49
N LEU A 104 1.21 1.00 17.34
CA LEU A 104 0.82 0.12 16.26
C LEU A 104 2.03 -0.58 15.64
N ILE A 105 3.07 0.17 15.28
CA ILE A 105 4.31 -0.38 14.70
C ILE A 105 4.98 -1.35 15.67
N ARG A 106 5.08 -0.98 16.96
CA ARG A 106 5.67 -1.85 17.99
C ARG A 106 4.91 -3.16 18.18
N ARG A 107 3.58 -3.12 18.23
CA ARG A 107 2.78 -4.34 18.40
C ARG A 107 2.90 -5.29 17.23
N PHE A 108 3.09 -4.78 16.03
CA PHE A 108 3.24 -5.62 14.84
C PHE A 108 4.69 -6.08 14.65
N ASP A 109 5.69 -5.26 15.02
CA ASP A 109 7.13 -5.50 14.83
C ASP A 109 7.50 -5.86 13.38
N PRO A 110 7.29 -4.93 12.42
CA PRO A 110 7.49 -5.20 11.01
C PRO A 110 8.97 -5.25 10.61
N ASP A 111 9.27 -6.02 9.58
CA ASP A 111 10.55 -5.96 8.84
C ASP A 111 10.55 -4.82 7.82
N LEU A 112 9.39 -4.62 7.17
CA LEU A 112 9.18 -3.59 6.15
C LEU A 112 7.86 -2.86 6.40
N ILE A 113 7.91 -1.53 6.29
CA ILE A 113 6.72 -0.66 6.24
C ILE A 113 6.64 -0.05 4.84
N LEU A 114 5.47 -0.13 4.21
CA LEU A 114 5.15 0.60 2.99
C LEU A 114 4.14 1.69 3.32
N THR A 115 4.39 2.94 2.90
CA THR A 115 3.51 4.07 3.20
C THR A 115 3.59 5.16 2.13
N HIS A 116 2.75 6.20 2.24
CA HIS A 116 2.77 7.34 1.33
C HIS A 116 4.09 8.12 1.38
N ARG A 117 4.36 8.86 0.28
CA ARG A 117 5.42 9.87 0.24
C ARG A 117 4.99 11.13 0.99
N PRO A 118 5.97 11.96 1.43
CA PRO A 118 5.67 13.28 2.00
C PRO A 118 5.11 14.28 0.98
N ASN A 119 5.22 13.97 -0.31
CA ASN A 119 4.72 14.78 -1.43
C ASN A 119 3.59 14.03 -2.11
N ASP A 120 2.36 14.41 -1.84
CA ASP A 120 1.16 13.77 -2.36
C ASP A 120 0.03 14.79 -2.46
N TYR A 121 -0.98 14.52 -3.30
CA TYR A 121 -2.11 15.43 -3.50
C TYR A 121 -2.98 15.57 -2.25
N HIS A 122 -3.15 14.47 -1.49
CA HIS A 122 -4.06 14.44 -0.35
C HIS A 122 -3.35 14.86 0.96
N PRO A 123 -3.95 15.75 1.77
CA PRO A 123 -3.36 16.14 3.06
C PRO A 123 -3.18 14.94 4.00
N ASP A 124 -4.14 14.01 4.05
CA ASP A 124 -4.06 12.82 4.91
C ASP A 124 -2.95 11.87 4.48
N HIS A 125 -2.65 11.76 3.17
CA HIS A 125 -1.50 10.98 2.68
C HIS A 125 -0.19 11.55 3.22
N ARG A 126 -0.02 12.88 3.13
CA ARG A 126 1.17 13.55 3.66
C ARG A 126 1.27 13.42 5.18
N ALA A 127 0.14 13.57 5.90
CA ALA A 127 0.10 13.40 7.35
C ALA A 127 0.41 11.95 7.77
N THR A 128 -0.10 10.96 7.05
CA THR A 128 0.22 9.54 7.25
C THR A 128 1.71 9.29 7.06
N SER A 129 2.29 9.78 5.97
CA SER A 129 3.73 9.69 5.71
C SER A 129 4.55 10.30 6.86
N GLN A 130 4.19 11.50 7.29
CA GLN A 130 4.87 12.17 8.40
C GLN A 130 4.77 11.38 9.70
N LEU A 131 3.59 10.85 10.05
CA LEU A 131 3.39 10.05 11.26
C LEU A 131 4.26 8.79 11.26
N VAL A 132 4.38 8.11 10.12
CA VAL A 132 5.24 6.91 9.99
C VAL A 132 6.71 7.29 10.10
N CYS A 133 7.15 8.34 9.41
CA CYS A 133 8.53 8.83 9.47
C CYS A 133 8.91 9.32 10.88
N ASP A 134 8.03 10.07 11.54
CA ASP A 134 8.23 10.54 12.90
C ASP A 134 8.26 9.39 13.94
N ALA A 135 7.58 8.29 13.66
CA ALA A 135 7.59 7.11 14.51
C ALA A 135 8.86 6.28 14.37
N ALA A 136 9.57 6.35 13.23
CA ALA A 136 10.67 5.46 12.87
C ALA A 136 11.74 5.32 13.96
N TYR A 137 12.35 6.42 14.42
CA TYR A 137 13.32 6.39 15.52
C TYR A 137 12.65 6.08 16.87
N MET A 138 11.47 6.67 17.12
CA MET A 138 10.78 6.59 18.41
C MET A 138 10.31 5.19 18.78
N VAL A 139 10.11 4.30 17.81
CA VAL A 139 9.74 2.90 18.08
C VAL A 139 10.80 2.16 18.88
N THR A 140 12.06 2.61 18.88
CA THR A 140 13.17 2.01 19.62
C THR A 140 13.42 2.68 20.98
N VAL A 141 12.72 3.76 21.33
CA VAL A 141 12.94 4.57 22.53
C VAL A 141 12.02 4.11 23.68
N PRO A 142 12.50 3.36 24.69
CA PRO A 142 11.64 2.72 25.69
C PRO A 142 10.72 3.66 26.48
N PRO A 143 11.11 4.90 26.87
CA PRO A 143 10.24 5.81 27.62
C PRO A 143 9.07 6.40 26.81
N ILE A 144 9.12 6.29 25.48
CA ILE A 144 8.03 6.74 24.59
C ILE A 144 7.04 5.59 24.46
N VAL A 145 5.76 5.81 24.73
CA VAL A 145 4.70 4.78 24.73
C VAL A 145 5.12 3.55 25.55
N PRO A 146 5.41 3.70 26.85
CA PRO A 146 6.03 2.68 27.68
C PRO A 146 5.15 1.43 27.92
N GLU A 147 3.84 1.54 27.64
CA GLU A 147 2.89 0.44 27.71
C GLU A 147 3.04 -0.61 26.60
N VAL A 148 3.82 -0.29 25.55
CA VAL A 148 4.14 -1.21 24.45
C VAL A 148 5.65 -1.38 24.35
N THR A 149 6.13 -2.61 24.46
CA THR A 149 7.58 -2.92 24.39
C THR A 149 8.23 -2.29 23.16
N SER A 150 9.33 -1.54 23.39
CA SER A 150 10.09 -0.91 22.32
C SER A 150 10.79 -1.94 21.43
N LEU A 151 10.90 -1.63 20.14
CA LEU A 151 11.64 -2.45 19.20
C LEU A 151 13.15 -2.36 19.46
N ARG A 152 13.88 -3.40 19.08
CA ARG A 152 15.35 -3.42 19.17
C ARG A 152 16.03 -2.90 17.90
N ARG A 153 15.27 -2.73 16.82
CA ARG A 153 15.70 -2.21 15.52
C ARG A 153 14.59 -1.38 14.90
N ASN A 154 14.96 -0.44 14.06
CA ASN A 154 13.98 0.22 13.20
C ASN A 154 13.59 -0.70 12.04
N PRO A 155 12.32 -0.76 11.64
CA PRO A 155 11.92 -1.38 10.39
C PRO A 155 12.52 -0.64 9.19
N VAL A 156 12.65 -1.30 8.06
CA VAL A 156 12.86 -0.63 6.79
C VAL A 156 11.56 0.06 6.37
N ILE A 157 11.65 1.29 5.85
CA ILE A 157 10.49 2.02 5.33
C ILE A 157 10.72 2.29 3.85
N ALA A 158 9.69 2.08 3.04
CA ALA A 158 9.68 2.47 1.64
C ALA A 158 8.37 3.17 1.28
N TYR A 159 8.47 4.11 0.34
CA TYR A 159 7.33 4.88 -0.12
C TYR A 159 6.62 4.20 -1.28
N LEU A 160 5.29 4.27 -1.22
CA LEU A 160 4.38 3.91 -2.30
C LEU A 160 4.49 4.91 -3.45
N SER A 161 4.19 4.46 -4.65
CA SER A 161 4.24 5.28 -5.85
C SER A 161 3.21 6.41 -5.88
N ASP A 162 3.60 7.56 -6.43
CA ASP A 162 2.72 8.68 -6.79
C ASP A 162 3.20 9.40 -8.06
N HIS A 163 2.52 10.51 -8.43
CA HIS A 163 2.83 11.29 -9.63
C HIS A 163 3.40 12.68 -9.33
N PHE A 164 3.63 13.02 -8.07
CA PHE A 164 4.16 14.33 -7.69
C PHE A 164 5.66 14.41 -8.01
N THR A 165 6.03 15.50 -8.67
CA THR A 165 7.41 15.73 -9.12
C THR A 165 8.14 16.78 -8.30
N LYS A 166 7.44 17.49 -7.41
CA LYS A 166 8.04 18.52 -6.55
C LYS A 166 7.79 18.21 -5.08
N PRO A 167 8.75 18.50 -4.18
CA PRO A 167 10.07 19.13 -4.45
C PRO A 167 11.04 18.21 -5.23
N TYR A 168 10.80 16.90 -5.31
CA TYR A 168 11.54 15.91 -6.10
C TYR A 168 10.60 14.83 -6.67
N PRO A 169 10.89 14.27 -7.84
CA PRO A 169 10.08 13.20 -8.42
C PRO A 169 10.25 11.89 -7.65
N PHE A 170 9.28 10.99 -7.81
CA PHE A 170 9.37 9.61 -7.33
C PHE A 170 10.58 8.90 -7.95
N SER A 171 11.46 8.34 -7.11
CA SER A 171 12.73 7.73 -7.51
C SER A 171 12.85 6.30 -6.93
N PRO A 172 12.13 5.32 -7.48
CA PRO A 172 12.13 3.97 -6.95
C PRO A 172 13.46 3.24 -7.20
N THR A 173 13.84 2.39 -6.24
CA THR A 173 14.95 1.42 -6.38
C THR A 173 14.45 -0.01 -6.43
N VAL A 174 13.18 -0.24 -6.09
CA VAL A 174 12.51 -1.53 -6.17
C VAL A 174 11.38 -1.43 -7.18
N VAL A 175 11.32 -2.39 -8.11
CA VAL A 175 10.23 -2.56 -9.06
C VAL A 175 9.81 -4.02 -9.09
N VAL A 176 8.51 -4.27 -8.99
CA VAL A 176 7.94 -5.61 -8.90
C VAL A 176 6.97 -5.84 -10.05
N ASP A 177 7.17 -6.93 -10.78
CA ASP A 177 6.22 -7.44 -11.77
C ASP A 177 4.98 -7.99 -11.06
N VAL A 178 3.84 -7.30 -11.19
CA VAL A 178 2.57 -7.70 -10.59
C VAL A 178 1.57 -8.29 -11.58
N GLU A 179 1.96 -8.45 -12.84
CA GLU A 179 1.09 -9.03 -13.87
C GLU A 179 0.52 -10.40 -13.48
N PRO A 180 1.29 -11.32 -12.86
CA PRO A 180 0.78 -12.64 -12.46
C PRO A 180 -0.31 -12.61 -11.38
N VAL A 181 -0.42 -11.50 -10.64
CA VAL A 181 -1.34 -11.35 -9.50
C VAL A 181 -2.36 -10.24 -9.67
N LEU A 182 -2.41 -9.63 -10.84
CA LEU A 182 -3.23 -8.45 -11.12
C LEU A 182 -4.73 -8.70 -10.90
N ASP A 183 -5.23 -9.90 -11.20
CA ASP A 183 -6.62 -10.25 -10.96
C ASP A 183 -6.97 -10.26 -9.47
N LYS A 184 -6.03 -10.63 -8.60
CA LYS A 184 -6.19 -10.54 -7.15
C LYS A 184 -6.28 -9.09 -6.66
N MET A 185 -5.52 -8.17 -7.26
CA MET A 185 -5.65 -6.73 -6.97
C MET A 185 -7.04 -6.22 -7.37
N ILE A 186 -7.55 -6.63 -8.53
CA ILE A 186 -8.89 -6.25 -8.99
C ILE A 186 -9.96 -6.84 -8.06
N ASP A 187 -9.78 -8.05 -7.54
CA ASP A 187 -10.68 -8.66 -6.56
C ASP A 187 -10.79 -7.83 -5.26
N THR A 188 -9.68 -7.25 -4.78
CA THR A 188 -9.74 -6.38 -3.58
C THR A 188 -10.41 -5.05 -3.87
N MET A 189 -10.09 -4.42 -4.99
CA MET A 189 -10.74 -3.17 -5.41
C MET A 189 -12.25 -3.34 -5.62
N ASP A 190 -12.70 -4.47 -6.15
CA ASP A 190 -14.12 -4.82 -6.32
C ASP A 190 -14.89 -4.86 -5.00
N CYS A 191 -14.22 -5.10 -3.87
CA CYS A 191 -14.80 -5.05 -2.54
C CYS A 191 -15.16 -3.63 -2.08
N HIS A 192 -14.47 -2.60 -2.58
CA HIS A 192 -14.69 -1.20 -2.22
C HIS A 192 -15.76 -0.55 -3.11
N VAL A 193 -17.00 -1.04 -3.01
CA VAL A 193 -18.13 -0.62 -3.86
C VAL A 193 -18.37 0.88 -3.78
N SER A 194 -18.33 1.46 -2.56
CA SER A 194 -18.53 2.90 -2.34
C SER A 194 -17.50 3.75 -3.09
N GLN A 195 -16.30 3.21 -3.32
CA GLN A 195 -15.21 3.92 -3.96
C GLN A 195 -15.16 3.68 -5.46
N PHE A 196 -14.98 2.43 -5.91
CA PHE A 196 -14.75 2.12 -7.31
C PHE A 196 -16.00 2.20 -8.18
N TYR A 197 -17.20 2.12 -7.58
CA TYR A 197 -18.45 2.15 -8.35
C TYR A 197 -19.35 3.34 -8.04
N GLU A 198 -19.00 4.17 -7.04
CA GLU A 198 -19.81 5.33 -6.66
C GLU A 198 -18.97 6.61 -6.66
N TRP A 199 -17.97 6.74 -5.76
CA TRP A 199 -17.20 7.96 -5.57
C TRP A 199 -16.22 8.28 -6.71
N LEU A 200 -15.39 7.31 -7.12
CA LEU A 200 -14.41 7.52 -8.19
C LEU A 200 -15.06 7.83 -9.55
N PRO A 201 -16.14 7.16 -9.96
CA PRO A 201 -16.89 7.56 -11.14
C PRO A 201 -17.47 8.98 -11.06
N TYR A 202 -17.99 9.37 -9.89
CA TYR A 202 -18.46 10.73 -9.66
C TYR A 202 -17.35 11.77 -9.84
N ASN A 203 -16.12 11.44 -9.42
CA ASN A 203 -14.94 12.28 -9.59
C ASN A 203 -14.22 12.12 -10.95
N ASN A 204 -14.89 11.56 -11.94
CA ASN A 204 -14.34 11.36 -13.29
C ASN A 204 -13.04 10.53 -13.32
N PHE A 205 -12.91 9.55 -12.41
CA PHE A 205 -11.76 8.64 -12.39
C PHE A 205 -11.73 7.70 -13.60
N PHE A 206 -12.90 7.42 -14.18
CA PHE A 206 -13.06 6.61 -15.38
C PHE A 206 -13.50 7.49 -16.58
N ASP A 207 -12.96 7.17 -17.75
CA ASP A 207 -13.29 7.88 -19.00
C ASP A 207 -14.62 7.44 -19.62
N ALA A 208 -15.26 6.39 -19.08
CA ALA A 208 -16.50 5.82 -19.60
C ALA A 208 -17.50 5.52 -18.47
N PRO A 209 -18.82 5.53 -18.77
CA PRO A 209 -19.84 5.21 -17.77
C PRO A 209 -19.76 3.75 -17.31
N LEU A 210 -20.11 3.54 -16.04
CA LEU A 210 -20.15 2.19 -15.45
C LEU A 210 -21.28 1.35 -16.05
N PRO A 211 -21.03 0.06 -16.32
CA PRO A 211 -22.09 -0.89 -16.61
C PRO A 211 -23.05 -1.07 -15.43
N SER A 212 -24.32 -1.34 -15.71
CA SER A 212 -25.32 -1.60 -14.68
C SER A 212 -25.24 -3.02 -14.10
N ASP A 213 -24.79 -3.98 -14.89
CA ASP A 213 -24.63 -5.38 -14.47
C ASP A 213 -23.40 -5.55 -13.55
N PRO A 214 -23.52 -6.23 -12.40
CA PRO A 214 -22.41 -6.38 -11.46
C PRO A 214 -21.19 -7.12 -12.01
N ALA A 215 -21.38 -8.16 -12.83
CA ALA A 215 -20.27 -8.91 -13.43
C ALA A 215 -19.55 -8.07 -14.50
N GLU A 216 -20.32 -7.33 -15.30
CA GLU A 216 -19.75 -6.39 -16.27
C GLU A 216 -19.01 -5.23 -15.59
N ARG A 217 -19.47 -4.74 -14.41
CA ARG A 217 -18.78 -3.70 -13.64
C ARG A 217 -17.38 -4.13 -13.21
N LYS A 218 -17.22 -5.35 -12.70
CA LYS A 218 -15.90 -5.87 -12.32
C LYS A 218 -14.98 -6.03 -13.52
N ALA A 219 -15.50 -6.55 -14.63
CA ALA A 219 -14.75 -6.63 -15.87
C ALA A 219 -14.34 -5.24 -16.39
N PHE A 220 -15.24 -4.26 -16.29
CA PHE A 220 -14.96 -2.86 -16.60
C PHE A 220 -13.85 -2.30 -15.69
N LEU A 221 -13.97 -2.44 -14.37
CA LEU A 221 -12.95 -2.03 -13.40
C LEU A 221 -11.58 -2.60 -13.78
N GLY A 222 -11.51 -3.90 -14.06
CA GLY A 222 -10.27 -4.56 -14.45
C GLY A 222 -9.65 -4.01 -15.74
N ARG A 223 -10.48 -3.64 -16.73
CA ARG A 223 -9.97 -3.01 -17.99
C ARG A 223 -9.44 -1.60 -17.73
N GLU A 224 -10.20 -0.78 -17.02
CA GLU A 224 -9.82 0.61 -16.76
C GLU A 224 -8.61 0.70 -15.83
N PHE A 225 -8.52 -0.17 -14.83
CA PHE A 225 -7.35 -0.24 -13.96
C PHE A 225 -6.08 -0.62 -14.74
N ARG A 226 -6.15 -1.66 -15.57
CA ARG A 226 -5.03 -2.06 -16.44
C ARG A 226 -4.58 -0.94 -17.37
N LYS A 227 -5.53 -0.25 -18.00
CA LYS A 227 -5.25 0.91 -18.86
C LYS A 227 -4.54 2.03 -18.10
N ARG A 228 -4.96 2.28 -16.86
CA ARG A 228 -4.43 3.34 -16.01
C ARG A 228 -3.01 3.07 -15.54
N ILE A 229 -2.69 1.82 -15.17
CA ILE A 229 -1.37 1.49 -14.61
C ILE A 229 -0.34 1.08 -15.67
N ALA A 230 -0.76 0.70 -16.88
CA ALA A 230 0.17 0.27 -17.95
C ALA A 230 1.29 1.29 -18.26
N PRO A 231 1.02 2.62 -18.36
CA PRO A 231 2.07 3.60 -18.65
C PRO A 231 3.17 3.67 -17.59
N TYR A 232 2.90 3.15 -16.38
CA TYR A 232 3.85 3.19 -15.28
C TYR A 232 5.08 2.31 -15.53
N ALA A 233 4.89 1.16 -16.18
CA ALA A 233 5.99 0.30 -16.58
C ALA A 233 6.93 1.00 -17.57
N ASP A 234 6.40 1.80 -18.49
CA ASP A 234 7.22 2.53 -19.47
C ASP A 234 8.04 3.64 -18.82
N GLN A 235 7.49 4.31 -17.81
CA GLN A 235 8.21 5.34 -17.03
C GLN A 235 9.42 4.76 -16.27
N HIS A 236 9.37 3.49 -15.88
CA HIS A 236 10.41 2.82 -15.10
C HIS A 236 11.14 1.72 -15.90
N ARG A 237 11.11 1.77 -17.23
CA ARG A 237 11.66 0.72 -18.12
C ARG A 237 13.12 0.38 -17.82
N SER A 238 13.96 1.38 -17.59
CA SER A 238 15.37 1.15 -17.26
C SER A 238 15.58 0.39 -15.97
N LEU A 239 14.77 0.67 -14.93
CA LEU A 239 14.82 -0.05 -13.66
C LEU A 239 14.30 -1.50 -13.81
N ILE A 240 13.25 -1.69 -14.63
CA ILE A 240 12.72 -3.03 -14.93
C ILE A 240 13.79 -3.85 -15.68
N GLU A 241 14.50 -3.25 -16.66
CA GLU A 241 15.59 -3.93 -17.37
C GLU A 241 16.75 -4.29 -16.44
N ALA A 242 17.14 -3.39 -15.55
CA ALA A 242 18.19 -3.64 -14.56
C ALA A 242 17.80 -4.77 -13.58
N THR A 243 16.52 -4.89 -13.24
CA THR A 243 16.02 -5.88 -12.28
C THR A 243 15.77 -7.24 -12.92
N TYR A 244 15.17 -7.29 -14.11
CA TYR A 244 14.66 -8.52 -14.73
C TYR A 244 15.43 -8.98 -15.97
N GLY A 245 16.38 -8.17 -16.46
CA GLY A 245 17.06 -8.39 -17.74
C GLY A 245 16.18 -8.00 -18.94
N LYS A 246 16.79 -7.65 -20.06
CA LYS A 246 16.12 -7.08 -21.25
C LYS A 246 14.98 -7.93 -21.79
N GLU A 247 15.18 -9.25 -21.88
CA GLU A 247 14.19 -10.15 -22.48
C GLU A 247 12.91 -10.21 -21.66
N LYS A 248 13.01 -10.39 -20.34
CA LYS A 248 11.85 -10.42 -19.45
C LYS A 248 11.21 -9.04 -19.30
N ALA A 249 12.04 -7.99 -19.18
CA ALA A 249 11.59 -6.61 -19.07
C ALA A 249 10.69 -6.19 -20.24
N ALA A 250 10.98 -6.61 -21.47
CA ALA A 250 10.19 -6.28 -22.66
C ALA A 250 8.73 -6.81 -22.58
N ARG A 251 8.46 -7.79 -21.73
CA ARG A 251 7.13 -8.41 -21.55
C ARG A 251 6.36 -7.85 -20.37
N ILE A 252 7.04 -7.23 -19.39
CA ILE A 252 6.42 -6.68 -18.18
C ILE A 252 5.64 -5.40 -18.52
N ARG A 253 4.34 -5.41 -18.24
CA ARG A 253 3.41 -4.30 -18.51
C ARG A 253 2.83 -3.67 -17.25
N TYR A 254 2.81 -4.39 -16.13
CA TYR A 254 2.19 -3.93 -14.89
C TYR A 254 3.15 -4.11 -13.73
N ILE A 255 3.41 -3.03 -13.03
CA ILE A 255 4.37 -3.00 -11.93
C ILE A 255 3.82 -2.28 -10.70
N GLU A 256 4.36 -2.64 -9.56
CA GLU A 256 4.43 -1.78 -8.38
C GLU A 256 5.87 -1.37 -8.16
N ALA A 257 6.08 -0.15 -7.69
CA ALA A 257 7.43 0.39 -7.48
C ALA A 257 7.51 1.10 -6.12
N PHE A 258 8.69 1.02 -5.49
CA PHE A 258 8.92 1.52 -4.14
C PHE A 258 10.20 2.34 -4.07
N GLU A 259 10.08 3.52 -3.46
CA GLU A 259 11.19 4.45 -3.22
C GLU A 259 11.71 4.28 -1.79
N PRO A 260 13.04 4.16 -1.57
CA PRO A 260 13.59 4.10 -0.23
C PRO A 260 13.26 5.35 0.59
N CYS A 261 12.87 5.15 1.85
CA CYS A 261 12.77 6.20 2.83
C CYS A 261 14.08 6.26 3.64
N GLU A 262 14.57 7.47 3.92
CA GLU A 262 15.80 7.67 4.72
C GLU A 262 15.56 7.51 6.22
N TYR A 263 14.29 7.50 6.66
CA TYR A 263 13.92 7.18 8.04
C TYR A 263 13.88 5.66 8.25
N GLY A 264 14.17 5.22 9.47
CA GLY A 264 14.22 3.79 9.76
C GLY A 264 15.55 3.13 9.36
N SER A 265 15.54 1.81 9.15
CA SER A 265 16.69 1.09 8.61
C SER A 265 16.79 1.28 7.10
N PRO A 266 18.01 1.37 6.52
CA PRO A 266 18.15 1.64 5.10
C PRO A 266 17.65 0.47 4.23
N LEU A 267 16.94 0.79 3.15
CA LEU A 267 16.71 -0.14 2.05
C LEU A 267 17.90 -0.06 1.10
N THR A 268 18.61 -1.17 0.94
CA THR A 268 19.87 -1.24 0.18
C THR A 268 19.76 -2.20 -1.00
N GLU A 269 20.70 -2.11 -1.95
CA GLU A 269 20.82 -3.06 -3.06
C GLU A 269 21.02 -4.52 -2.60
N VAL A 270 21.50 -4.73 -1.36
CA VAL A 270 21.71 -6.07 -0.80
C VAL A 270 20.43 -6.60 -0.16
N ASN A 271 19.85 -5.87 0.82
CA ASN A 271 18.71 -6.35 1.60
C ASN A 271 17.36 -6.28 0.85
N LYS A 272 17.29 -5.59 -0.29
CA LYS A 272 16.05 -5.55 -1.08
C LYS A 272 15.59 -6.94 -1.54
N TYR A 273 16.52 -7.86 -1.80
CA TYR A 273 16.18 -9.24 -2.18
C TYR A 273 15.71 -10.11 -1.02
N ASP A 274 16.07 -9.74 0.21
CA ASP A 274 15.58 -10.40 1.41
C ASP A 274 14.20 -9.85 1.79
N LEU A 275 13.98 -8.54 1.62
CA LEU A 275 12.71 -7.87 1.90
C LEU A 275 11.68 -8.08 0.78
N PHE A 276 12.10 -8.23 -0.47
CA PHE A 276 11.24 -8.50 -1.63
C PHE A 276 11.68 -9.83 -2.29
N PRO A 277 11.40 -10.99 -1.65
CA PRO A 277 11.98 -12.30 -2.02
C PRO A 277 11.50 -12.84 -3.37
N PHE A 278 10.53 -12.21 -4.00
CA PHE A 278 10.04 -12.52 -5.34
C PHE A 278 10.82 -11.80 -6.47
N LEU A 279 11.78 -10.93 -6.11
CA LEU A 279 12.70 -10.35 -7.10
C LEU A 279 13.70 -11.40 -7.59
N PRO A 280 14.09 -11.38 -8.87
CA PRO A 280 15.15 -12.26 -9.37
C PRO A 280 16.50 -11.86 -8.75
N ARG A 281 17.26 -12.86 -8.33
CA ARG A 281 18.66 -12.69 -7.83
C ARG A 281 19.64 -12.85 -8.96
#